data_fa991a7ddb47040f71d0d88539b2a5fb
#
_entry.id   fa991a7ddb47040f71d0d88539b2a5fb
#
_cell.length_a   1.000
_cell.length_b   1.000
_cell.length_c   1.000
_cell.angle_alpha   90.00
_cell.angle_beta   90.00
_cell.angle_gamma   90.00
#
_symmetry.space_group_name_H-M   'P 1'
#
loop_
_entity.id
_entity.type
_entity.pdbx_description
1 polymer ?
#
loop_
_entity_poly.entity_id
_entity_poly.type
_entity_poly.pdbx_seq_one_letter_code
_entity_poly.pdbx_strand_id
1 'polypeptide(L)' 'MPDTSSLDIYRTANVLLKEYPTEEAPLMAAKCADALLDLGDIDGQRVWNAVLCAVQKLVGLDRKPSERVN' A
#
# COMPACT_ATOMS: atom_id res chain seq x y z
N MET A 1 -5.78 22.36 2.19
CA MET A 1 -4.84 21.36 2.35
C MET A 1 -5.38 19.98 2.12
N PRO A 2 -4.80 19.30 1.24
CA PRO A 2 -5.33 17.98 0.95
C PRO A 2 -5.01 17.05 2.08
N ASP A 3 -6.03 16.42 2.50
CA ASP A 3 -5.87 15.41 3.48
C ASP A 3 -5.89 14.11 2.80
N THR A 4 -4.85 13.35 2.93
CA THR A 4 -4.90 12.00 2.46
C THR A 4 -5.60 11.19 3.52
N SER A 5 -6.89 11.08 3.38
CA SER A 5 -7.66 10.37 4.38
C SER A 5 -7.45 8.89 4.24
N SER A 6 -7.81 8.16 5.29
CA SER A 6 -7.72 6.71 5.25
C SER A 6 -8.53 6.14 4.11
N LEU A 7 -9.67 6.76 3.81
CA LEU A 7 -10.50 6.29 2.73
C LEU A 7 -9.77 6.34 1.40
N ASP A 8 -9.07 7.46 1.14
CA ASP A 8 -8.33 7.60 -0.11
C ASP A 8 -7.20 6.60 -0.19
N ILE A 9 -6.54 6.37 0.93
CA ILE A 9 -5.43 5.42 0.97
C ILE A 9 -5.93 4.02 0.65
N TYR A 10 -7.04 3.61 1.26
CA TYR A 10 -7.58 2.29 1.00
C TYR A 10 -8.12 2.17 -0.41
N ARG A 11 -8.68 3.25 -0.93
CA ARG A 11 -9.14 3.24 -2.31
C ARG A 11 -7.99 2.98 -3.27
N THR A 12 -6.86 3.66 -3.05
CA THR A 12 -5.68 3.44 -3.86
C THR A 12 -5.16 2.03 -3.71
N ALA A 13 -5.15 1.52 -2.49
CA ALA A 13 -4.69 0.16 -2.25
C ALA A 13 -5.58 -0.84 -3.00
N ASN A 14 -6.88 -0.62 -3.01
CA ASN A 14 -7.79 -1.49 -3.73
C ASN A 14 -7.54 -1.47 -5.22
N VAL A 15 -7.24 -0.29 -5.77
CA VAL A 15 -6.90 -0.20 -7.19
C VAL A 15 -5.67 -1.03 -7.49
N LEU A 16 -4.66 -0.94 -6.65
CA LEU A 16 -3.46 -1.74 -6.86
C LEU A 16 -3.76 -3.22 -6.82
N LEU A 17 -4.61 -3.63 -5.90
CA LEU A 17 -4.94 -5.04 -5.77
C LEU A 17 -5.78 -5.54 -6.94
N LYS A 18 -6.47 -4.64 -7.62
CA LYS A 18 -7.19 -5.02 -8.81
C LYS A 18 -6.28 -5.16 -10.01
N GLU A 19 -5.25 -4.31 -10.09
CA GLU A 19 -4.41 -4.26 -11.27
C GLU A 19 -3.22 -5.19 -11.20
N TYR A 20 -2.81 -5.54 -10.00
CA TYR A 20 -1.62 -6.36 -9.81
C TYR A 20 -1.95 -7.56 -8.95
N PRO A 21 -1.24 -8.67 -9.16
CA PRO A 21 -1.42 -9.82 -8.27
C PRO A 21 -1.15 -9.43 -6.83
N THR A 22 -1.76 -10.17 -5.94
CA THR A 22 -1.64 -9.91 -4.51
C THR A 22 -0.19 -9.81 -4.08
N GLU A 23 0.66 -10.63 -4.69
CA GLU A 23 2.07 -10.65 -4.32
C GLU A 23 2.82 -9.44 -4.82
N GLU A 24 2.36 -8.83 -5.91
CA GLU A 24 3.08 -7.74 -6.52
C GLU A 24 2.59 -6.37 -6.05
N ALA A 25 1.35 -6.29 -5.59
CA ALA A 25 0.82 -5.00 -5.20
C ALA A 25 1.68 -4.31 -4.15
N PRO A 26 2.13 -4.99 -3.09
CA PRO A 26 3.00 -4.31 -2.12
C PRO A 26 4.31 -3.85 -2.74
N LEU A 27 4.85 -4.62 -3.66
CA LEU A 27 6.08 -4.23 -4.32
C LEU A 27 5.90 -2.98 -5.16
N MET A 28 4.76 -2.87 -5.83
CA MET A 28 4.49 -1.68 -6.62
C MET A 28 4.36 -0.45 -5.74
N ALA A 29 3.69 -0.59 -4.61
CA ALA A 29 3.56 0.53 -3.69
C ALA A 29 4.93 0.94 -3.15
N ALA A 30 5.77 -0.04 -2.83
CA ALA A 30 7.11 0.25 -2.34
C ALA A 30 7.95 0.96 -3.40
N LYS A 31 7.82 0.54 -4.64
CA LYS A 31 8.56 1.18 -5.73
C LYS A 31 8.14 2.63 -5.89
N CYS A 32 6.84 2.89 -5.78
CA CYS A 32 6.36 4.26 -5.89
C CYS A 32 6.91 5.11 -4.75
N ALA A 33 6.93 4.57 -3.53
CA ALA A 33 7.46 5.30 -2.41
C ALA A 33 8.94 5.60 -2.60
N ASP A 34 9.70 4.63 -3.10
CA ASP A 34 11.11 4.81 -3.31
C ASP A 34 11.40 5.87 -4.38
N ALA A 35 10.61 5.85 -5.44
CA ALA A 35 10.79 6.82 -6.52
C ALA A 35 10.54 8.23 -6.01
N LEU A 36 9.52 8.39 -5.17
CA LEU A 36 9.23 9.71 -4.64
C LEU A 36 10.29 10.17 -3.65
N LEU A 37 10.85 9.24 -2.91
CA LEU A 37 11.95 9.57 -2.01
C LEU A 37 13.16 10.07 -2.81
N ASP A 38 13.45 9.41 -3.92
CA ASP A 38 14.55 9.84 -4.79
C ASP A 38 14.33 11.24 -5.32
N LEU A 39 13.08 11.60 -5.59
CA LEU A 39 12.76 12.93 -6.06
C LEU A 39 12.72 13.97 -4.96
N GLY A 40 12.85 13.53 -3.72
CA GLY A 40 12.75 14.46 -2.60
C GLY A 40 11.32 14.77 -2.20
N ASP A 41 10.36 14.05 -2.72
CA ASP A 41 8.95 14.29 -2.43
C ASP A 41 8.57 13.51 -1.17
N ILE A 42 8.84 14.11 -0.03
CA ILE A 42 8.62 13.45 1.24
C ILE A 42 7.13 13.21 1.49
N ASP A 43 6.30 14.18 1.12
CA ASP A 43 4.87 14.03 1.32
C ASP A 43 4.31 12.87 0.49
N GLY A 44 4.73 12.79 -0.75
CA GLY A 44 4.29 11.70 -1.61
C GLY A 44 4.79 10.36 -1.11
N GLN A 45 6.03 10.34 -0.62
CA GLN A 45 6.60 9.12 -0.08
C GLN A 45 5.79 8.63 1.12
N ARG A 46 5.36 9.55 1.98
CA ARG A 46 4.54 9.19 3.12
C ARG A 46 3.21 8.60 2.70
N VAL A 47 2.59 9.21 1.68
CA VAL A 47 1.32 8.71 1.18
C VAL A 47 1.48 7.28 0.67
N TRP A 48 2.54 7.04 -0.11
CA TRP A 48 2.73 5.71 -0.67
C TRP A 48 3.13 4.69 0.36
N ASN A 49 3.82 5.10 1.41
CA ASN A 49 4.08 4.20 2.53
C ASN A 49 2.77 3.82 3.22
N ALA A 50 1.85 4.77 3.35
CA ALA A 50 0.55 4.46 3.92
C ALA A 50 -0.23 3.52 3.02
N VAL A 51 -0.14 3.70 1.71
CA VAL A 51 -0.77 2.80 0.76
C VAL A 51 -0.17 1.41 0.88
N LEU A 52 1.14 1.33 1.02
CA LEU A 52 1.81 0.04 1.20
C LEU A 52 1.27 -0.67 2.45
N CYS A 53 1.14 0.05 3.54
CA CYS A 53 0.61 -0.53 4.76
C CYS A 53 -0.83 -1.02 4.55
N ALA A 54 -1.63 -0.21 3.83
CA ALA A 54 -3.01 -0.59 3.58
C ALA A 54 -3.08 -1.84 2.71
N VAL A 55 -2.24 -1.92 1.68
CA VAL A 55 -2.20 -3.09 0.83
C VAL A 55 -1.85 -4.32 1.66
N GLN A 56 -0.86 -4.20 2.51
CA GLN A 56 -0.45 -5.33 3.33
C GLN A 56 -1.55 -5.77 4.28
N LYS A 57 -2.29 -4.82 4.81
CA LYS A 57 -3.42 -5.17 5.66
C LYS A 57 -4.51 -5.90 4.89
N LEU A 58 -4.82 -5.41 3.70
CA LEU A 58 -5.85 -6.03 2.89
C LEU A 58 -5.44 -7.44 2.47
N VAL A 59 -4.18 -7.60 2.10
CA VAL A 59 -3.66 -8.92 1.77
C VAL A 59 -3.73 -9.82 2.98
N GLY A 60 -3.39 -9.29 4.14
CA GLY A 60 -3.43 -10.07 5.37
C GLY A 60 -4.84 -10.52 5.72
N LEU A 61 -5.85 -9.71 5.41
CA LEU A 61 -7.22 -10.09 5.67
C LEU A 61 -7.66 -11.25 4.78
N ASP A 62 -7.08 -11.35 3.61
CA ASP A 62 -7.37 -12.43 2.71
C ASP A 62 -6.79 -13.74 3.17
N ARG A 63 -5.77 -13.70 4.00
CA ARG A 63 -5.12 -14.90 4.46
C ARG A 63 -5.91 -15.53 5.58
N LYS A 64 -5.87 -16.82 5.62
CA LYS A 64 -6.53 -17.51 6.70
C LYS A 64 -5.71 -17.40 7.96
N PRO A 65 -6.32 -17.02 9.06
CA PRO A 65 -5.58 -16.93 10.31
C PRO A 65 -4.93 -18.23 10.71
N SER A 66 -5.50 -19.33 10.29
CA SER A 66 -4.98 -20.64 10.68
C SER A 66 -3.59 -20.88 10.16
N GLU A 67 -3.15 -20.11 9.21
CA GLU A 67 -1.80 -20.27 8.71
C GLU A 67 -0.78 -19.77 9.69
N ARG A 68 -1.19 -18.99 10.63
CA ARG A 68 -0.25 -18.54 11.61
C ARG A 68 0.06 -19.63 12.55
N VAL A 69 1.31 -19.91 12.65
CA VAL A 69 1.76 -20.93 13.57
C VAL A 69 2.24 -20.27 14.81
N ASN A 70 1.81 -20.78 15.91
CA ASN A 70 2.25 -20.19 17.16
C ASN A 70 3.25 -20.99 17.83
#